data_2aed0db6f03a2c6940d3ed28a13b83ab
#
_entry.id   2aed0db6f03a2c6940d3ed28a13b83ab
#
_cell.length_a   1.000
_cell.length_b   1.000
_cell.length_c   1.000
_cell.angle_alpha   90.00
_cell.angle_beta   90.00
_cell.angle_gamma   90.00
#
_symmetry.space_group_name_H-M   'P 1'
#
loop_
_entity.id
_entity.type
_entity.pdbx_description
1 polymer ?
#
loop_
_entity_poly.entity_id
_entity_poly.type
_entity_poly.pdbx_seq_one_letter_code
_entity_poly.pdbx_strand_id
1 'polypeptide(L)'
;MGEVASNLKQYPARNVEIIVHVDEMLGETKRAELVNALEGIEGISSAEFCPLRWHLMLINYDRELLNSQQVLTGVVANNVHAELIGPV
;
A
#
# COMPACT_ATOMS: atom_id res chain seq x y z
N MET A 1 23.22 -12.88 17.12
CA MET A 1 22.78 -12.64 17.29
C MET A 1 21.72 -11.84 17.43
N GLY A 2 21.43 -11.23 18.20
CA GLY A 2 20.26 -10.52 18.47
C GLY A 2 19.76 -9.62 17.41
N GLU A 3 20.59 -9.21 16.60
CA GLU A 3 20.18 -8.34 15.56
C GLU A 3 19.11 -8.95 14.72
N VAL A 4 18.96 -10.21 14.78
CA VAL A 4 17.95 -10.85 14.00
C VAL A 4 16.57 -10.35 14.37
N ALA A 5 16.33 -10.16 15.63
CA ALA A 5 15.01 -9.75 16.08
C ALA A 5 14.62 -8.39 15.49
N SER A 6 15.57 -7.48 15.48
CA SER A 6 15.24 -6.16 14.97
C SER A 6 15.00 -6.22 13.46
N ASN A 7 15.62 -7.16 12.79
CA ASN A 7 15.45 -7.24 11.36
C ASN A 7 14.06 -7.68 10.95
N LEU A 8 13.31 -8.23 11.87
CA LEU A 8 11.97 -8.69 11.54
C LEU A 8 11.06 -7.56 11.12
N LYS A 9 11.38 -6.35 11.53
CA LYS A 9 10.55 -5.21 11.20
C LYS A 9 10.99 -4.48 9.96
N GLN A 10 12.09 -4.91 9.38
CA GLN A 10 12.65 -4.20 8.25
C GLN A 10 12.17 -4.80 6.95
N TYR A 11 11.90 -3.94 5.99
CA TYR A 11 11.56 -4.39 4.65
C TYR A 11 12.83 -4.66 3.88
N PRO A 12 12.80 -5.62 2.96
CA PRO A 12 13.96 -5.85 2.11
C PRO A 12 14.31 -4.60 1.33
N ALA A 13 15.57 -4.51 0.90
CA ALA A 13 16.00 -3.36 0.13
C ALA A 13 15.20 -3.19 -1.15
N ARG A 14 14.60 -4.25 -1.66
CA ARG A 14 13.81 -4.17 -2.88
C ARG A 14 12.39 -3.66 -2.66
N ASN A 15 11.99 -3.46 -1.41
CA ASN A 15 10.68 -2.90 -1.13
C ASN A 15 10.74 -1.40 -1.30
N VAL A 16 9.66 -0.85 -1.85
CA VAL A 16 9.53 0.59 -1.99
C VAL A 16 8.16 0.99 -1.51
N GLU A 17 8.03 2.25 -1.13
CA GLU A 17 6.78 2.80 -0.63
C GLU A 17 6.26 3.82 -1.62
N ILE A 18 4.97 3.77 -1.89
CA ILE A 18 4.32 4.78 -2.72
C ILE A 18 3.14 5.34 -1.95
N ILE A 19 2.72 6.53 -2.37
CA ILE A 19 1.56 7.19 -1.81
C ILE A 19 0.50 7.25 -2.89
N VAL A 20 -0.70 6.80 -2.55
CA VAL A 20 -1.82 6.80 -3.46
C VAL A 20 -2.90 7.69 -2.88
N HIS A 21 -3.43 8.59 -3.70
CA HIS A 21 -4.54 9.45 -3.32
C HIS A 21 -5.84 8.80 -3.77
N VAL A 22 -6.75 8.59 -2.83
CA VAL A 22 -8.07 8.04 -3.12
C VAL A 22 -9.03 9.21 -3.18
N ASP A 23 -9.70 9.37 -4.33
CA ASP A 23 -10.54 10.54 -4.58
C ASP A 23 -11.91 10.48 -3.93
N GLU A 24 -12.17 9.45 -3.16
CA GLU A 24 -13.49 9.26 -2.56
C GLU A 24 -13.39 9.24 -1.05
N MET A 25 -14.46 9.73 -0.42
CA MET A 25 -14.54 9.66 1.03
C MET A 25 -15.04 8.27 1.41
N LEU A 26 -14.14 7.40 1.80
CA LEU A 26 -14.51 6.04 2.15
C LEU A 26 -14.79 5.95 3.64
N GLY A 27 -15.81 5.19 3.99
CA GLY A 27 -16.08 4.90 5.39
C GLY A 27 -15.05 3.92 5.94
N GLU A 28 -15.13 3.73 7.25
CA GLU A 28 -14.14 2.89 7.94
C GLU A 28 -14.15 1.46 7.42
N THR A 29 -15.33 0.91 7.21
CA THR A 29 -15.45 -0.47 6.72
C THR A 29 -14.83 -0.62 5.33
N LYS A 30 -15.12 0.33 4.45
CA LYS A 30 -14.60 0.26 3.10
C LYS A 30 -13.08 0.42 3.08
N ARG A 31 -12.55 1.28 3.94
CA ARG A 31 -11.10 1.43 4.03
C ARG A 31 -10.45 0.14 4.48
N ALA A 32 -11.05 -0.54 5.46
CA ALA A 32 -10.50 -1.81 5.94
C ALA A 32 -10.55 -2.86 4.87
N GLU A 33 -11.65 -2.91 4.11
CA GLU A 33 -11.76 -3.86 3.01
C GLU A 33 -10.71 -3.63 1.96
N LEU A 34 -10.47 -2.37 1.63
CA LEU A 34 -9.48 -2.03 0.63
C LEU A 34 -8.08 -2.44 1.08
N VAL A 35 -7.74 -2.16 2.32
CA VAL A 35 -6.44 -2.55 2.86
C VAL A 35 -6.29 -4.07 2.80
N ASN A 36 -7.31 -4.81 3.23
CA ASN A 36 -7.23 -6.27 3.21
C ASN A 36 -7.09 -6.80 1.80
N ALA A 37 -7.81 -6.22 0.85
CA ALA A 37 -7.72 -6.66 -0.53
C ALA A 37 -6.32 -6.44 -1.08
N LEU A 38 -5.72 -5.30 -0.77
CA LEU A 38 -4.37 -5.01 -1.27
C LEU A 38 -3.33 -5.91 -0.63
N GLU A 39 -3.47 -6.15 0.66
CA GLU A 39 -2.49 -7.00 1.34
C GLU A 39 -2.60 -8.45 0.93
N GLY A 40 -3.67 -8.82 0.24
CA GLY A 40 -3.79 -10.14 -0.33
C GLY A 40 -3.10 -10.29 -1.67
N ILE A 41 -2.58 -9.23 -2.23
CA ILE A 41 -1.90 -9.29 -3.53
C ILE A 41 -0.45 -9.65 -3.30
N GLU A 42 0.01 -10.67 -4.03
CA GLU A 42 1.40 -11.07 -3.91
C GLU A 42 2.31 -9.93 -4.32
N GLY A 43 3.28 -9.62 -3.48
CA GLY A 43 4.20 -8.53 -3.74
C GLY A 43 3.91 -7.29 -2.93
N ILE A 44 2.70 -7.15 -2.39
CA ILE A 44 2.39 -6.01 -1.53
C ILE A 44 2.67 -6.43 -0.09
N SER A 45 3.59 -5.71 0.54
CA SER A 45 4.01 -6.01 1.90
C SER A 45 3.07 -5.42 2.94
N SER A 46 2.57 -4.21 2.68
CA SER A 46 1.66 -3.56 3.60
C SER A 46 0.90 -2.46 2.89
N ALA A 47 -0.25 -2.13 3.42
CA ALA A 47 -1.05 -1.02 2.93
C ALA A 47 -1.78 -0.42 4.13
N GLU A 48 -1.82 0.91 4.20
CA GLU A 48 -2.52 1.56 5.29
C GLU A 48 -2.93 2.95 4.87
N PHE A 49 -3.95 3.47 5.51
CA PHE A 49 -4.36 4.85 5.32
C PHE A 49 -3.67 5.72 6.36
N CYS A 50 -3.32 6.95 5.96
CA CYS A 50 -2.75 7.89 6.91
C CYS A 50 -3.80 8.26 7.96
N PRO A 51 -3.46 8.22 9.23
CA PRO A 51 -4.46 8.45 10.27
C PRO A 51 -5.15 9.80 10.19
N LEU A 52 -4.43 10.84 9.78
CA LEU A 52 -5.00 12.18 9.72
C LEU A 52 -5.37 12.60 8.31
N ARG A 53 -5.15 11.73 7.33
CA ARG A 53 -5.43 12.04 5.94
C ARG A 53 -5.98 10.80 5.28
N TRP A 54 -7.25 10.58 5.47
CA TRP A 54 -7.90 9.34 5.05
C TRP A 54 -8.00 9.19 3.54
N HIS A 55 -7.59 10.20 2.79
CA HIS A 55 -7.51 10.09 1.33
C HIS A 55 -6.15 9.58 0.86
N LEU A 56 -5.19 9.44 1.77
CA LEU A 56 -3.85 9.02 1.38
C LEU A 56 -3.58 7.63 1.91
N MET A 57 -3.11 6.77 1.02
CA MET A 57 -2.69 5.43 1.37
C MET A 57 -1.19 5.30 1.21
N LEU A 58 -0.56 4.63 2.15
CA LEU A 58 0.85 4.28 2.07
C LEU A 58 0.92 2.80 1.73
N ILE A 59 1.56 2.46 0.64
CA ILE A 59 1.63 1.08 0.19
C ILE A 59 3.08 0.70 -0.03
N ASN A 60 3.50 -0.39 0.62
CA ASN A 60 4.84 -0.93 0.45
C ASN A 60 4.74 -2.18 -0.42
N TYR A 61 5.56 -2.27 -1.43
CA TYR A 61 5.54 -3.42 -2.31
C TYR A 61 6.94 -3.78 -2.76
N ASP A 62 7.08 -5.02 -3.21
CA ASP A 62 8.34 -5.56 -3.71
C ASP A 62 8.48 -5.17 -5.17
N ARG A 63 9.45 -4.31 -5.47
CA ARG A 63 9.61 -3.79 -6.83
C ARG A 63 10.05 -4.86 -7.82
N GLU A 64 10.49 -6.01 -7.33
CA GLU A 64 10.85 -7.09 -8.21
C GLU A 64 9.64 -7.89 -8.65
N LEU A 65 8.54 -7.78 -7.93
CA LEU A 65 7.32 -8.50 -8.26
C LEU A 65 6.27 -7.59 -8.89
N LEU A 66 6.28 -6.32 -8.53
CA LEU A 66 5.28 -5.37 -8.99
C LEU A 66 5.94 -4.05 -9.37
N ASN A 67 5.22 -3.25 -10.13
CA ASN A 67 5.60 -1.85 -10.33
C ASN A 67 4.48 -0.97 -9.80
N SER A 68 4.72 0.33 -9.74
CA SER A 68 3.76 1.25 -9.15
C SER A 68 2.44 1.24 -9.91
N GLN A 69 2.50 1.07 -11.23
CA GLN A 69 1.28 1.07 -12.02
C GLN A 69 0.42 -0.15 -11.71
N GLN A 70 1.06 -1.30 -11.49
CA GLN A 70 0.32 -2.49 -11.12
C GLN A 70 -0.32 -2.35 -9.75
N VAL A 71 0.37 -1.68 -8.83
CA VAL A 71 -0.19 -1.44 -7.51
C VAL A 71 -1.40 -0.52 -7.62
N LEU A 72 -1.29 0.54 -8.41
CA LEU A 72 -2.42 1.44 -8.62
C LEU A 72 -3.59 0.70 -9.25
N THR A 73 -3.32 -0.17 -10.23
CA THR A 73 -4.36 -0.96 -10.85
C THR A 73 -5.09 -1.80 -9.80
N GLY A 74 -4.33 -2.36 -8.85
CA GLY A 74 -4.96 -3.13 -7.80
C GLY A 74 -5.87 -2.30 -6.91
N VAL A 75 -5.50 -1.05 -6.66
CA VAL A 75 -6.36 -0.16 -5.89
C VAL A 75 -7.64 0.13 -6.65
N VAL A 76 -7.49 0.53 -7.91
CA VAL A 76 -8.63 0.91 -8.74
C VAL A 76 -9.58 -0.26 -8.97
N ALA A 77 -9.04 -1.49 -9.00
CA ALA A 77 -9.85 -2.67 -9.20
C ALA A 77 -10.89 -2.87 -8.09
N ASN A 78 -10.75 -2.16 -6.98
CA ASN A 78 -11.70 -2.24 -5.87
C ASN A 78 -12.79 -1.17 -5.98
N ASN A 79 -13.00 -0.65 -7.17
CA ASN A 79 -14.06 0.31 -7.45
C ASN A 79 -13.88 1.65 -6.74
N VAL A 80 -12.64 2.09 -6.65
CA VAL A 80 -12.35 3.42 -6.11
C VAL A 80 -11.56 4.19 -7.13
N HIS A 81 -11.70 5.51 -7.10
CA HIS A 81 -10.91 6.39 -7.96
C HIS A 81 -9.66 6.77 -7.20
N ALA A 82 -8.51 6.54 -7.80
CA ALA A 82 -7.26 6.76 -7.11
C ALA A 82 -6.17 7.13 -8.11
N GLU A 83 -5.13 7.80 -7.60
CA GLU A 83 -4.02 8.19 -8.44
C GLU A 83 -2.74 8.18 -7.62
N LEU A 84 -1.63 7.97 -8.31
CA LEU A 84 -0.32 8.00 -7.66
C LEU A 84 0.09 9.45 -7.45
N ILE A 85 0.57 9.74 -6.26
CA ILE A 85 1.10 11.08 -6.01
C ILE A 85 2.54 11.03 -5.51
N GLY A 86 3.11 9.85 -5.38
CA GLY A 86 4.51 9.69 -5.12
C GLY A 86 4.84 8.94 -3.86
N PRO A 87 6.13 8.73 -3.59
CA PRO A 87 7.22 8.84 -4.56
C PRO A 87 7.08 7.76 -5.60
N VAL A 88 7.63 7.96 -6.72
CA VAL A 88 7.52 6.99 -7.80
C VAL A 88 8.85 6.47 -8.22
#